data_2ddb6876a59a69875c3afd121db2df34
#
_entry.id   2ddb6876a59a69875c3afd121db2df34
#
_cell.length_a   1.000
_cell.length_b   1.000
_cell.length_c   1.000
_cell.angle_alpha   90.00
_cell.angle_beta   90.00
_cell.angle_gamma   90.00
#
_symmetry.space_group_name_H-M   'P 1'
#
loop_
_entity.id
_entity.type
_entity.pdbx_description
1 polymer ?
#
loop_
_entity_poly.entity_id
_entity_poly.type
_entity_poly.pdbx_seq_one_letter_code
_entity_poly.pdbx_strand_id
1 'polypeptide(L)'
;MSLTLPTLHTARLTVRPLNLADVPAFTAYHNDPEVALYQSWDMPYPLARAEALAREMQVLTSEWATLTLEAKGGAALGNLSVRCTSYRTAEVGFTLARAEWGRGYAHEGLTALLSWLFEDESRGGAELHRVHASLDPRNARSAALLTRANFRFEGCSVAAYWHRQSWTDDAHYAMLQSEWHTQQEALRS
;
A
#
# COMPACT_ATOMS: atom_id res chain seq x y z
N MET A 1 3.98 -7.84 17.62
CA MET A 1 4.53 -6.50 17.61
C MET A 1 3.40 -5.55 17.28
N SER A 2 3.23 -4.47 18.03
CA SER A 2 2.24 -3.43 17.75
C SER A 2 3.01 -2.12 17.60
N LEU A 3 3.18 -1.67 16.35
CA LEU A 3 3.92 -0.45 16.03
C LEU A 3 2.96 0.65 15.64
N THR A 4 3.14 1.84 16.20
CA THR A 4 2.36 3.01 15.78
C THR A 4 2.72 3.38 14.34
N LEU A 5 1.71 3.59 13.51
CA LEU A 5 1.93 4.02 12.13
C LEU A 5 2.59 5.40 12.08
N PRO A 6 3.58 5.60 11.20
CA PRO A 6 4.30 6.85 11.09
C PRO A 6 3.53 7.91 10.32
N THR A 7 3.95 9.16 10.48
CA THR A 7 3.75 10.21 9.48
C THR A 7 5.07 10.41 8.74
N LEU A 8 5.06 10.16 7.42
CA LEU A 8 6.24 10.24 6.57
C LEU A 8 6.10 11.42 5.59
N HIS A 9 7.17 12.16 5.40
CA HIS A 9 7.20 13.30 4.50
C HIS A 9 8.10 13.02 3.30
N THR A 10 7.57 13.29 2.10
CA THR A 10 8.30 13.17 0.84
C THR A 10 8.43 14.54 0.14
N ALA A 11 8.93 14.54 -1.09
CA ALA A 11 8.98 15.77 -1.88
C ALA A 11 7.58 16.38 -2.15
N ARG A 12 6.57 15.53 -2.40
CA ARG A 12 5.23 15.98 -2.81
C ARG A 12 4.10 15.53 -1.88
N LEU A 13 4.36 14.55 -0.97
CA LEU A 13 3.34 13.90 -0.16
C LEU A 13 3.64 14.00 1.34
N THR A 14 2.57 13.92 2.11
CA THR A 14 2.57 13.43 3.49
C THR A 14 1.84 12.07 3.49
N VAL A 15 2.53 11.01 3.92
CA VAL A 15 1.96 9.68 4.11
C VAL A 15 1.67 9.51 5.60
N ARG A 16 0.41 9.45 5.98
CA ARG A 16 -0.03 9.47 7.39
C ARG A 16 -1.22 8.53 7.61
N PRO A 17 -1.48 8.11 8.85
CA PRO A 17 -2.69 7.35 9.14
C PRO A 17 -3.95 8.01 8.59
N LEU A 18 -4.86 7.17 8.07
CA LEU A 18 -6.18 7.60 7.62
C LEU A 18 -6.94 8.25 8.78
N ASN A 19 -7.65 9.34 8.53
CA ASN A 19 -8.49 10.00 9.51
C ASN A 19 -9.88 10.34 8.96
N LEU A 20 -10.77 10.82 9.83
CA LEU A 20 -12.16 11.10 9.45
C LEU A 20 -12.32 12.17 8.36
N ALA A 21 -11.39 13.12 8.26
CA ALA A 21 -11.44 14.15 7.21
C ALA A 21 -11.17 13.57 5.82
N ASP A 22 -10.49 12.42 5.72
CA ASP A 22 -10.18 11.76 4.45
C ASP A 22 -11.36 10.94 3.91
N VAL A 23 -12.32 10.57 4.77
CA VAL A 23 -13.40 9.63 4.45
C VAL A 23 -14.18 10.00 3.18
N PRO A 24 -14.55 11.27 2.93
CA PRO A 24 -15.24 11.63 1.69
C PRO A 24 -14.42 11.29 0.43
N ALA A 25 -13.13 11.66 0.39
CA ALA A 25 -12.25 11.37 -0.74
C ALA A 25 -11.99 9.87 -0.85
N PHE A 26 -11.70 9.20 0.27
CA PHE A 26 -11.50 7.76 0.35
C PHE A 26 -12.68 6.99 -0.23
N THR A 27 -13.90 7.32 0.19
CA THR A 27 -15.12 6.67 -0.31
C THR A 27 -15.37 6.98 -1.78
N ALA A 28 -15.07 8.20 -2.24
CA ALA A 28 -15.25 8.59 -3.63
C ALA A 28 -14.38 7.75 -4.58
N TYR A 29 -13.07 7.62 -4.33
CA TYR A 29 -12.23 6.83 -5.24
C TYR A 29 -12.41 5.31 -5.07
N HIS A 30 -12.84 4.81 -3.90
CA HIS A 30 -13.21 3.40 -3.73
C HIS A 30 -14.48 3.02 -4.49
N ASN A 31 -15.33 3.99 -4.80
CA ASN A 31 -16.54 3.82 -5.62
C ASN A 31 -16.34 4.14 -7.11
N ASP A 32 -15.12 4.47 -7.55
CA ASP A 32 -14.81 4.57 -8.98
C ASP A 32 -14.67 3.15 -9.55
N PRO A 33 -15.48 2.75 -10.56
CA PRO A 33 -15.43 1.40 -11.14
C PRO A 33 -14.07 1.02 -11.72
N GLU A 34 -13.33 1.97 -12.27
CA GLU A 34 -11.99 1.74 -12.81
C GLU A 34 -10.96 1.47 -11.70
N VAL A 35 -11.09 2.18 -10.56
CA VAL A 35 -10.25 1.95 -9.38
C VAL A 35 -10.57 0.61 -8.74
N ALA A 36 -11.86 0.28 -8.63
CA ALA A 36 -12.32 -0.95 -7.98
C ALA A 36 -12.14 -2.22 -8.82
N LEU A 37 -11.78 -2.11 -10.11
CA LEU A 37 -11.81 -3.21 -11.07
C LEU A 37 -11.06 -4.48 -10.60
N TYR A 38 -9.90 -4.32 -9.98
CA TYR A 38 -9.05 -5.42 -9.50
C TYR A 38 -8.94 -5.46 -7.98
N GLN A 39 -9.83 -4.77 -7.27
CA GLN A 39 -9.76 -4.65 -5.83
C GLN A 39 -10.70 -5.62 -5.11
N SER A 40 -10.34 -6.01 -3.90
CA SER A 40 -11.03 -7.04 -3.12
C SER A 40 -12.33 -6.61 -2.45
N TRP A 41 -12.67 -5.31 -2.50
CA TRP A 41 -13.90 -4.82 -1.87
C TRP A 41 -15.10 -4.82 -2.82
N ASP A 42 -16.28 -4.90 -2.23
CA ASP A 42 -17.54 -4.78 -2.95
C ASP A 42 -17.92 -3.31 -3.20
N MET A 43 -18.68 -3.07 -4.27
CA MET A 43 -19.26 -1.77 -4.59
C MET A 43 -20.79 -1.82 -4.43
N PRO A 44 -21.40 -0.76 -3.89
CA PRO A 44 -20.79 0.47 -3.37
C PRO A 44 -20.01 0.23 -2.08
N TYR A 45 -18.83 0.89 -1.95
CA TYR A 45 -18.04 0.85 -0.73
C TYR A 45 -18.79 1.60 0.40
N PRO A 46 -19.11 0.96 1.53
CA PRO A 46 -19.94 1.58 2.55
C PRO A 46 -19.23 2.71 3.28
N LEU A 47 -19.88 3.88 3.41
CA LEU A 47 -19.35 5.01 4.17
C LEU A 47 -19.01 4.63 5.63
N ALA A 48 -19.89 3.89 6.29
CA ALA A 48 -19.67 3.43 7.67
C ALA A 48 -18.38 2.59 7.82
N ARG A 49 -18.01 1.80 6.80
CA ARG A 49 -16.75 1.04 6.79
C ARG A 49 -15.53 1.96 6.69
N ALA A 50 -15.59 3.00 5.84
CA ALA A 50 -14.53 4.00 5.73
C ALA A 50 -14.35 4.76 7.05
N GLU A 51 -15.45 5.15 7.70
CA GLU A 51 -15.41 5.80 9.01
C GLU A 51 -14.84 4.90 10.11
N ALA A 52 -15.20 3.61 10.13
CA ALA A 52 -14.64 2.65 11.09
C ALA A 52 -13.11 2.53 10.89
N LEU A 53 -12.65 2.33 9.65
CA LEU A 53 -11.23 2.32 9.33
C LEU A 53 -10.50 3.59 9.81
N ALA A 54 -11.10 4.77 9.61
CA ALA A 54 -10.49 6.03 10.00
C ALA A 54 -10.40 6.22 11.54
N ARG A 55 -11.25 5.51 12.33
CA ARG A 55 -11.21 5.54 13.80
C ARG A 55 -10.23 4.53 14.39
N GLU A 56 -10.00 3.40 13.72
CA GLU A 56 -9.32 2.23 14.31
C GLU A 56 -7.85 2.09 13.91
N MET A 57 -7.42 2.66 12.79
CA MET A 57 -6.19 2.29 12.10
C MET A 57 -4.98 3.17 12.42
N GLN A 58 -4.47 3.10 13.65
CA GLN A 58 -3.23 3.81 14.02
C GLN A 58 -2.04 2.89 14.35
N VAL A 59 -2.20 1.58 14.23
CA VAL A 59 -1.21 0.59 14.67
C VAL A 59 -1.01 -0.48 13.62
N LEU A 60 0.25 -0.84 13.33
CA LEU A 60 0.58 -1.97 12.48
C LEU A 60 0.38 -3.28 13.22
N THR A 61 -0.54 -4.10 12.74
CA THR A 61 -0.88 -5.43 13.29
C THR A 61 -1.04 -6.46 12.17
N SER A 62 -1.66 -7.60 12.46
CA SER A 62 -2.11 -8.56 11.44
C SER A 62 -3.34 -8.09 10.65
N GLU A 63 -4.05 -7.06 11.15
CA GLU A 63 -5.13 -6.41 10.43
C GLU A 63 -4.59 -5.35 9.46
N TRP A 64 -5.37 -5.05 8.42
CA TRP A 64 -5.00 -4.03 7.47
C TRP A 64 -5.06 -2.62 8.10
N ALA A 65 -3.93 -1.97 8.14
CA ALA A 65 -3.81 -0.55 8.48
C ALA A 65 -3.75 0.29 7.20
N THR A 66 -4.33 1.48 7.23
CA THR A 66 -4.46 2.36 6.05
C THR A 66 -3.78 3.70 6.30
N LEU A 67 -2.89 4.09 5.38
CA LEU A 67 -2.24 5.40 5.38
C LEU A 67 -2.73 6.20 4.17
N THR A 68 -3.15 7.43 4.40
CA THR A 68 -3.52 8.38 3.34
C THR A 68 -2.26 8.91 2.64
N LEU A 69 -2.31 8.96 1.32
CA LEU A 69 -1.39 9.73 0.48
C LEU A 69 -1.95 11.15 0.33
N GLU A 70 -1.48 12.07 1.15
CA GLU A 70 -1.92 13.46 1.15
C GLU A 70 -0.96 14.33 0.34
N ALA A 71 -1.48 15.09 -0.62
CA ALA A 71 -0.69 16.11 -1.31
C ALA A 71 -0.31 17.25 -0.36
N LYS A 72 0.78 17.97 -0.63
CA LYS A 72 1.20 19.14 0.17
C LYS A 72 0.15 20.26 0.26
N GLY A 73 -0.92 20.21 -0.51
CA GLY A 73 -2.08 21.10 -0.42
C GLY A 73 -3.24 20.57 0.42
N GLY A 74 -3.07 19.42 1.12
CA GLY A 74 -4.08 18.81 2.00
C GLY A 74 -5.08 17.88 1.29
N ALA A 75 -4.97 17.66 -0.03
CA ALA A 75 -5.86 16.77 -0.75
C ALA A 75 -5.44 15.29 -0.57
N ALA A 76 -6.37 14.42 -0.19
CA ALA A 76 -6.18 12.97 -0.16
C ALA A 76 -6.24 12.41 -1.60
N LEU A 77 -5.11 11.91 -2.11
CA LEU A 77 -4.94 11.42 -3.48
C LEU A 77 -5.18 9.92 -3.61
N GLY A 78 -5.13 9.20 -2.49
CA GLY A 78 -5.23 7.76 -2.41
C GLY A 78 -4.74 7.23 -1.07
N ASN A 79 -4.48 5.94 -1.00
CA ASN A 79 -3.96 5.31 0.22
C ASN A 79 -2.93 4.22 -0.08
N LEU A 80 -2.10 3.96 0.93
CA LEU A 80 -1.35 2.72 1.10
C LEU A 80 -2.05 1.89 2.19
N SER A 81 -1.92 0.58 2.08
CA SER A 81 -2.37 -0.36 3.11
C SER A 81 -1.22 -1.27 3.49
N VAL A 82 -1.15 -1.65 4.76
CA VAL A 82 -0.10 -2.55 5.26
C VAL A 82 -0.64 -3.41 6.38
N ARG A 83 -0.21 -4.68 6.46
CA ARG A 83 -0.47 -5.58 7.59
C ARG A 83 0.71 -6.52 7.81
N CYS A 84 0.91 -6.95 9.04
CA CYS A 84 1.85 -8.04 9.34
C CYS A 84 1.22 -9.39 8.98
N THR A 85 1.95 -10.22 8.24
CA THR A 85 1.47 -11.55 7.81
C THR A 85 2.18 -12.69 8.56
N SER A 86 3.42 -12.47 8.99
CA SER A 86 4.19 -13.38 9.82
C SER A 86 5.32 -12.64 10.53
N TYR A 87 6.24 -13.37 11.18
CA TYR A 87 7.38 -12.77 11.87
C TYR A 87 8.21 -11.89 10.92
N ARG A 88 8.32 -10.61 11.25
CA ARG A 88 9.05 -9.56 10.48
C ARG A 88 8.70 -9.55 8.98
N THR A 89 7.44 -9.86 8.65
CA THR A 89 6.94 -9.88 7.28
C THR A 89 5.62 -9.11 7.20
N ALA A 90 5.51 -8.24 6.21
CA ALA A 90 4.27 -7.51 5.95
C ALA A 90 3.82 -7.62 4.49
N GLU A 91 2.52 -7.51 4.30
CA GLU A 91 1.89 -7.31 3.01
C GLU A 91 1.53 -5.84 2.83
N VAL A 92 1.74 -5.31 1.63
CA VAL A 92 1.37 -3.93 1.28
C VAL A 92 0.41 -3.91 0.10
N GLY A 93 -0.47 -2.91 0.12
CA GLY A 93 -1.38 -2.58 -0.97
C GLY A 93 -1.38 -1.07 -1.24
N PHE A 94 -1.93 -0.67 -2.37
CA PHE A 94 -2.04 0.74 -2.75
C PHE A 94 -3.25 0.98 -3.63
N THR A 95 -3.86 2.15 -3.45
CA THR A 95 -4.99 2.63 -4.25
C THR A 95 -4.83 4.12 -4.48
N LEU A 96 -5.00 4.58 -5.71
CA LEU A 96 -5.04 6.01 -6.04
C LEU A 96 -6.37 6.37 -6.68
N ALA A 97 -6.84 7.59 -6.41
CA ALA A 97 -7.89 8.21 -7.20
C ALA A 97 -7.49 8.20 -8.68
N ARG A 98 -8.44 7.92 -9.57
CA ARG A 98 -8.16 7.78 -11.02
C ARG A 98 -7.49 9.00 -11.64
N ALA A 99 -7.87 10.19 -11.21
CA ALA A 99 -7.28 11.46 -11.66
C ALA A 99 -5.79 11.60 -11.31
N GLU A 100 -5.28 10.80 -10.38
CA GLU A 100 -3.91 10.87 -9.87
C GLU A 100 -3.00 9.79 -10.47
N TRP A 101 -3.52 8.94 -11.35
CA TRP A 101 -2.74 7.90 -12.01
C TRP A 101 -1.67 8.47 -12.95
N GLY A 102 -0.58 7.75 -13.11
CA GLY A 102 0.53 8.14 -14.01
C GLY A 102 1.42 9.27 -13.49
N ARG A 103 1.12 9.87 -12.34
CA ARG A 103 1.85 11.02 -11.76
C ARG A 103 2.98 10.63 -10.80
N GLY A 104 3.15 9.33 -10.55
CA GLY A 104 4.23 8.80 -9.70
C GLY A 104 3.93 8.83 -8.18
N TYR A 105 2.77 9.28 -7.75
CA TYR A 105 2.45 9.39 -6.32
C TYR A 105 2.45 8.06 -5.58
N ALA A 106 1.91 6.98 -6.16
CA ALA A 106 1.93 5.66 -5.54
C ALA A 106 3.36 5.15 -5.33
N HIS A 107 4.26 5.36 -6.31
CA HIS A 107 5.65 4.98 -6.19
C HIS A 107 6.37 5.78 -5.09
N GLU A 108 6.17 7.09 -5.06
CA GLU A 108 6.75 7.97 -4.04
C GLU A 108 6.30 7.60 -2.62
N GLY A 109 4.99 7.39 -2.44
CA GLY A 109 4.43 6.99 -1.15
C GLY A 109 4.87 5.59 -0.73
N LEU A 110 4.88 4.62 -1.65
CA LEU A 110 5.34 3.25 -1.38
C LEU A 110 6.83 3.23 -1.00
N THR A 111 7.68 4.00 -1.69
CA THR A 111 9.10 4.13 -1.36
C THR A 111 9.31 4.69 0.06
N ALA A 112 8.53 5.70 0.45
CA ALA A 112 8.58 6.25 1.81
C ALA A 112 8.14 5.22 2.86
N LEU A 113 7.07 4.46 2.58
CA LEU A 113 6.61 3.39 3.46
C LEU A 113 7.65 2.27 3.60
N LEU A 114 8.27 1.82 2.49
CA LEU A 114 9.32 0.81 2.51
C LEU A 114 10.54 1.26 3.31
N SER A 115 10.93 2.54 3.21
CA SER A 115 12.01 3.09 4.03
C SER A 115 11.74 2.92 5.52
N TRP A 116 10.52 3.17 5.97
CA TRP A 116 10.12 2.97 7.37
C TRP A 116 10.00 1.50 7.75
N LEU A 117 9.43 0.66 6.87
CA LEU A 117 9.24 -0.76 7.13
C LEU A 117 10.58 -1.50 7.29
N PHE A 118 11.61 -1.10 6.55
CA PHE A 118 12.93 -1.74 6.57
C PHE A 118 13.95 -1.03 7.48
N GLU A 119 13.66 0.17 7.98
CA GLU A 119 14.53 0.89 8.91
C GLU A 119 14.56 0.18 10.27
N ASP A 120 15.70 0.25 10.96
CA ASP A 120 15.91 -0.35 12.27
C ASP A 120 14.96 0.25 13.33
N GLU A 121 14.51 -0.58 14.29
CA GLU A 121 13.68 -0.11 15.42
C GLU A 121 14.38 1.00 16.23
N SER A 122 15.71 0.91 16.38
CA SER A 122 16.51 1.94 17.08
C SER A 122 16.43 3.32 16.44
N ARG A 123 16.02 3.41 15.17
CA ARG A 123 15.79 4.62 14.40
C ARG A 123 14.31 4.94 14.18
N GLY A 124 13.42 4.21 14.87
CA GLY A 124 11.98 4.40 14.77
C GLY A 124 11.33 3.69 13.59
N GLY A 125 12.03 2.76 12.94
CA GLY A 125 11.51 1.90 11.88
C GLY A 125 10.79 0.66 12.39
N ALA A 126 10.28 -0.15 11.47
CA ALA A 126 9.59 -1.41 11.79
C ALA A 126 10.51 -2.64 11.73
N GLU A 127 11.74 -2.49 11.25
CA GLU A 127 12.77 -3.53 11.15
C GLU A 127 12.28 -4.84 10.52
N LEU A 128 11.44 -4.73 9.48
CA LEU A 128 10.94 -5.91 8.79
C LEU A 128 12.03 -6.57 7.94
N HIS A 129 11.96 -7.89 7.85
CA HIS A 129 12.84 -8.68 6.99
C HIS A 129 12.33 -8.74 5.54
N ARG A 130 11.00 -8.75 5.37
CA ARG A 130 10.36 -8.96 4.06
C ARG A 130 9.07 -8.15 3.94
N VAL A 131 8.88 -7.55 2.77
CA VAL A 131 7.61 -6.94 2.36
C VAL A 131 7.17 -7.62 1.06
N HIS A 132 5.89 -7.98 0.98
CA HIS A 132 5.31 -8.57 -0.22
C HIS A 132 4.01 -7.87 -0.62
N ALA A 133 3.59 -8.12 -1.86
CA ALA A 133 2.30 -7.69 -2.39
C ALA A 133 1.78 -8.76 -3.35
N SER A 134 0.45 -8.92 -3.41
CA SER A 134 -0.20 -9.74 -4.41
C SER A 134 -1.20 -8.93 -5.23
N LEU A 135 -1.43 -9.35 -6.47
CA LEU A 135 -2.33 -8.66 -7.37
C LEU A 135 -2.85 -9.58 -8.48
N ASP A 136 -3.99 -9.24 -9.04
CA ASP A 136 -4.48 -9.84 -10.28
C ASP A 136 -3.48 -9.54 -11.42
N PRO A 137 -2.90 -10.53 -12.12
CA PRO A 137 -1.88 -10.31 -13.16
C PRO A 137 -2.38 -9.47 -14.34
N ARG A 138 -3.71 -9.32 -14.50
CA ARG A 138 -4.31 -8.41 -15.49
C ARG A 138 -4.15 -6.94 -15.10
N ASN A 139 -3.84 -6.63 -13.84
CA ASN A 139 -3.55 -5.29 -13.36
C ASN A 139 -2.12 -4.85 -13.71
N ALA A 140 -1.87 -4.63 -15.00
CA ALA A 140 -0.55 -4.25 -15.51
C ALA A 140 0.02 -2.96 -14.87
N ARG A 141 -0.84 -2.04 -14.43
CA ARG A 141 -0.41 -0.79 -13.76
C ARG A 141 0.21 -1.07 -12.39
N SER A 142 -0.43 -1.92 -11.61
CA SER A 142 0.10 -2.34 -10.29
C SER A 142 1.36 -3.17 -10.43
N ALA A 143 1.41 -4.09 -11.40
CA ALA A 143 2.62 -4.87 -11.71
C ALA A 143 3.79 -3.95 -12.09
N ALA A 144 3.56 -2.96 -12.97
CA ALA A 144 4.58 -1.99 -13.38
C ALA A 144 5.05 -1.10 -12.20
N LEU A 145 4.16 -0.77 -11.25
CA LEU A 145 4.53 -0.03 -10.04
C LEU A 145 5.47 -0.86 -9.16
N LEU A 146 5.11 -2.11 -8.87
CA LEU A 146 5.93 -3.01 -8.04
C LEU A 146 7.30 -3.26 -8.68
N THR A 147 7.33 -3.52 -10.00
CA THR A 147 8.60 -3.68 -10.73
C THR A 147 9.47 -2.42 -10.65
N ARG A 148 8.88 -1.24 -10.81
CA ARG A 148 9.61 0.05 -10.67
C ARG A 148 10.10 0.29 -9.26
N ALA A 149 9.36 -0.17 -8.24
CA ALA A 149 9.78 -0.14 -6.84
C ALA A 149 10.78 -1.28 -6.51
N ASN A 150 11.26 -2.02 -7.54
CA ASN A 150 12.21 -3.10 -7.47
C ASN A 150 11.73 -4.33 -6.65
N PHE A 151 10.44 -4.54 -6.55
CA PHE A 151 9.94 -5.82 -6.07
C PHE A 151 10.25 -6.91 -7.09
N ARG A 152 10.73 -8.06 -6.59
CA ARG A 152 10.96 -9.26 -7.38
C ARG A 152 9.65 -10.00 -7.60
N PHE A 153 9.35 -10.38 -8.84
CA PHE A 153 8.26 -11.32 -9.13
C PHE A 153 8.64 -12.72 -8.65
N GLU A 154 7.79 -13.34 -7.86
CA GLU A 154 8.04 -14.66 -7.25
C GLU A 154 7.17 -15.79 -7.82
N GLY A 155 6.18 -15.46 -8.62
CA GLY A 155 5.32 -16.44 -9.26
C GLY A 155 3.87 -16.00 -9.35
N CYS A 156 3.04 -16.88 -9.91
CA CYS A 156 1.61 -16.67 -10.07
C CYS A 156 0.88 -17.96 -9.70
N SER A 157 -0.07 -17.84 -8.77
CA SER A 157 -0.96 -18.92 -8.38
C SER A 157 -2.18 -18.93 -9.30
N VAL A 158 -2.40 -20.02 -10.04
CA VAL A 158 -3.49 -20.12 -11.02
C VAL A 158 -4.81 -20.38 -10.29
N ALA A 159 -5.86 -19.62 -10.66
CA ALA A 159 -7.21 -19.72 -10.12
C ALA A 159 -7.24 -19.76 -8.56
N ALA A 160 -6.43 -18.93 -7.93
CA ALA A 160 -6.18 -18.95 -6.49
C ALA A 160 -7.08 -18.00 -5.71
N TYR A 161 -7.65 -16.99 -6.36
CA TYR A 161 -8.43 -15.95 -5.70
C TYR A 161 -9.85 -15.88 -6.27
N TRP A 162 -10.86 -16.03 -5.39
CA TRP A 162 -12.27 -15.87 -5.77
C TRP A 162 -12.65 -14.39 -5.78
N HIS A 163 -12.91 -13.85 -6.96
CA HIS A 163 -13.26 -12.45 -7.14
C HIS A 163 -14.45 -12.28 -8.08
N ARG A 164 -15.48 -11.56 -7.63
CA ARG A 164 -16.67 -11.21 -8.43
C ARG A 164 -17.23 -12.40 -9.22
N GLN A 165 -17.50 -13.49 -8.53
CA GLN A 165 -18.08 -14.73 -9.07
C GLN A 165 -17.20 -15.47 -10.09
N SER A 166 -15.90 -15.23 -10.09
CA SER A 166 -14.94 -15.96 -10.90
C SER A 166 -13.63 -16.22 -10.15
N TRP A 167 -12.94 -17.30 -10.51
CA TRP A 167 -11.59 -17.55 -10.08
C TRP A 167 -10.62 -16.69 -10.89
N THR A 168 -9.71 -16.02 -10.22
CA THR A 168 -8.65 -15.23 -10.83
C THR A 168 -7.31 -15.75 -10.37
N ASP A 169 -6.28 -15.49 -11.17
CA ASP A 169 -4.90 -15.76 -10.79
C ASP A 169 -4.42 -14.71 -9.78
N ASP A 170 -3.41 -15.06 -9.00
CA ASP A 170 -2.80 -14.18 -8.00
C ASP A 170 -1.28 -14.13 -8.23
N ALA A 171 -0.77 -12.99 -8.65
CA ALA A 171 0.64 -12.74 -8.92
C ALA A 171 1.33 -12.18 -7.68
N HIS A 172 2.44 -12.80 -7.28
CA HIS A 172 3.17 -12.53 -6.04
C HIS A 172 4.46 -11.76 -6.32
N TYR A 173 4.67 -10.70 -5.56
CA TYR A 173 5.86 -9.86 -5.61
C TYR A 173 6.42 -9.67 -4.20
N ALA A 174 7.75 -9.58 -4.07
CA ALA A 174 8.37 -9.34 -2.78
C ALA A 174 9.68 -8.57 -2.87
N MET A 175 10.07 -8.02 -1.72
CA MET A 175 11.35 -7.36 -1.48
C MET A 175 11.88 -7.76 -0.11
N LEU A 176 13.16 -8.05 0.00
CA LEU A 176 13.87 -8.26 1.25
C LEU A 176 14.52 -6.97 1.73
N GLN A 177 14.71 -6.84 3.05
CA GLN A 177 15.44 -5.73 3.66
C GLN A 177 16.84 -5.56 3.05
N SER A 178 17.57 -6.67 2.83
CA SER A 178 18.90 -6.63 2.21
C SER A 178 18.90 -6.10 0.78
N GLU A 179 17.88 -6.47 -0.02
CA GLU A 179 17.72 -5.96 -1.39
C GLU A 179 17.42 -4.45 -1.37
N TRP A 180 16.58 -3.99 -0.44
CA TRP A 180 16.30 -2.57 -0.24
C TRP A 180 17.56 -1.78 0.11
N HIS A 181 18.34 -2.23 1.09
CA HIS A 181 19.57 -1.52 1.50
C HIS A 181 20.59 -1.44 0.36
N THR A 182 20.81 -2.54 -0.38
CA THR A 182 21.69 -2.53 -1.57
C THR A 182 21.26 -1.48 -2.61
N GLN A 183 19.97 -1.36 -2.86
CA GLN A 183 19.43 -0.35 -3.79
C GLN A 183 19.65 1.08 -3.27
N GLN A 184 19.45 1.32 -1.97
CA GLN A 184 19.66 2.65 -1.39
C GLN A 184 21.13 3.07 -1.42
N GLU A 185 22.05 2.13 -1.24
CA GLU A 185 23.49 2.38 -1.37
C GLU A 185 23.86 2.74 -2.82
N ALA A 186 23.35 2.00 -3.79
CA ALA A 186 23.59 2.28 -5.21
C ALA A 186 23.05 3.66 -5.68
N LEU A 187 22.00 4.19 -5.04
CA LEU A 187 21.45 5.51 -5.36
C LEU A 187 22.25 6.67 -4.73
N ARG A 188 23.13 6.37 -3.75
CA ARG A 188 23.98 7.36 -3.06
C ARG A 188 25.39 7.47 -3.64
N SER A 189 25.80 6.48 -4.45
CA SER A 189 27.10 6.41 -5.13
C SER A 189 27.05 7.12 -6.51
#